data_2ce3b13dc1b90f18dcbf111133c73257
#
_entry.id   2ce3b13dc1b90f18dcbf111133c73257
#
_cell.length_a   1.000
_cell.length_b   1.000
_cell.length_c   1.000
_cell.angle_alpha   90.00
_cell.angle_beta   90.00
_cell.angle_gamma   90.00
#
_symmetry.space_group_name_H-M   'P 1'
#
loop_
_entity.id
_entity.type
_entity.pdbx_description
1 polymer ?
#
loop_
_entity_poly.entity_id
_entity_poly.type
_entity_poly.pdbx_seq_one_letter_code
_entity_poly.pdbx_strand_id
1 'polypeptide(L)'
;MNKPIANAFGYGPVSIARAPNTAANDRVHNVSHATRPAPRTATSDRERTLVVVDAACDMPSEWLSENNVVVLPIKLSIDDWELYDTHNEFDAMEFFRKDLSARGSSASTTPLGPVESRDFIQSYLNEKIDYVLQVTISAGRSRIYMNSLAAMSHLTVIHNRVRRAIGNRSPFKTWVVDSETGFTGQAVLLAETVRQLNDGVPAAEVAESIETLRATVHTLVVPKDLFYLYKRAREKGDRSLTWLSYNVAQALDIKPIVHAHAGITEPILKVRGHQEALDRAINIAAEHVTRGLTIRTVCASYAGNLEDIRTLASFRALRETCQRHHIELVLSTMSVTGGINVGVDAFSVAFGCDQLIIK
;
A
#
# COMPACT_ATOMS: atom_id res chain seq x y z
N MET A 1 -27.14 -9.99 -16.57
CA MET A 1 -27.90 -9.68 -15.36
C MET A 1 -26.89 -9.29 -14.30
N ASN A 2 -26.79 -7.98 -13.99
CA ASN A 2 -25.88 -7.49 -12.95
C ASN A 2 -26.40 -7.99 -11.60
N LYS A 3 -25.64 -8.88 -10.94
CA LYS A 3 -25.90 -9.21 -9.54
C LYS A 3 -25.65 -7.94 -8.69
N PRO A 4 -26.52 -7.60 -7.75
CA PRO A 4 -26.29 -6.45 -6.89
C PRO A 4 -25.03 -6.71 -6.04
N ILE A 5 -24.14 -5.72 -5.96
CA ILE A 5 -22.98 -5.73 -5.07
C ILE A 5 -23.54 -5.64 -3.65
N ALA A 6 -23.61 -6.77 -2.97
CA ALA A 6 -24.06 -6.83 -1.59
C ALA A 6 -22.82 -6.68 -0.69
N ASN A 7 -22.95 -5.81 0.30
CA ASN A 7 -21.89 -5.54 1.26
C ASN A 7 -21.83 -6.67 2.30
N ALA A 8 -20.76 -7.46 2.32
CA ALA A 8 -20.54 -8.54 3.31
C ALA A 8 -20.55 -8.04 4.77
N PHE A 9 -20.41 -6.72 4.97
CA PHE A 9 -20.35 -6.06 6.27
C PHE A 9 -21.69 -5.43 6.70
N GLY A 10 -22.78 -5.62 5.93
CA GLY A 10 -24.14 -5.18 6.33
C GLY A 10 -24.48 -3.74 5.94
N TYR A 11 -23.65 -3.09 5.12
CA TYR A 11 -23.93 -1.76 4.55
C TYR A 11 -24.52 -1.89 3.14
N GLY A 12 -25.38 -0.93 2.75
CA GLY A 12 -25.95 -0.86 1.41
C GLY A 12 -24.87 -0.78 0.31
N PRO A 13 -25.25 -0.84 -0.99
CA PRO A 13 -24.30 -0.91 -2.08
C PRO A 13 -23.27 0.22 -1.98
N VAL A 14 -21.97 -0.15 -1.93
CA VAL A 14 -20.88 0.81 -1.94
C VAL A 14 -20.90 1.52 -3.28
N SER A 15 -21.43 2.74 -3.28
CA SER A 15 -21.22 3.69 -4.36
C SER A 15 -19.74 4.03 -4.37
N ILE A 16 -19.06 3.81 -5.50
CA ILE A 16 -17.71 4.38 -5.71
C ILE A 16 -17.88 5.88 -5.43
N ALA A 17 -17.25 6.36 -4.35
CA ALA A 17 -17.37 7.76 -3.95
C ALA A 17 -16.97 8.65 -5.13
N ARG A 18 -17.95 9.28 -5.78
CA ARG A 18 -17.70 10.39 -6.70
C ARG A 18 -17.15 11.54 -5.85
N ALA A 19 -16.04 12.09 -6.29
CA ALA A 19 -15.55 13.35 -5.76
C ALA A 19 -16.71 14.37 -5.71
N PRO A 20 -16.81 15.20 -4.65
CA PRO A 20 -17.89 16.15 -4.53
C PRO A 20 -17.86 17.12 -5.70
N ASN A 21 -18.96 17.13 -6.47
CA ASN A 21 -19.21 18.03 -7.57
C ASN A 21 -19.50 19.41 -6.96
N THR A 22 -18.54 20.32 -6.93
CA THR A 22 -18.77 21.71 -6.57
C THR A 22 -19.56 22.37 -7.71
N ALA A 23 -20.82 22.62 -7.43
CA ALA A 23 -21.74 23.30 -8.33
C ALA A 23 -21.17 24.66 -8.79
N ALA A 24 -21.17 24.84 -10.09
CA ALA A 24 -20.93 26.11 -10.76
C ALA A 24 -22.03 27.12 -10.37
N ASN A 25 -21.66 28.26 -9.84
CA ASN A 25 -22.52 29.42 -9.75
C ASN A 25 -22.15 30.38 -10.89
N ASP A 26 -23.04 30.47 -11.87
CA ASP A 26 -23.04 31.47 -12.91
C ASP A 26 -23.18 32.88 -12.28
N ARG A 27 -22.21 33.74 -12.51
CA ARG A 27 -22.41 35.19 -12.60
C ARG A 27 -21.49 35.78 -13.66
N VAL A 28 -22.13 36.15 -14.75
CA VAL A 28 -21.59 37.03 -15.79
C VAL A 28 -21.42 38.43 -15.18
N HIS A 29 -20.23 39.01 -15.28
CA HIS A 29 -20.04 40.46 -15.45
C HIS A 29 -18.63 40.85 -15.92
N ASN A 30 -18.67 41.50 -17.08
CA ASN A 30 -17.84 42.64 -17.58
C ASN A 30 -16.32 42.52 -17.75
N VAL A 31 -16.01 42.67 -19.03
CA VAL A 31 -14.71 42.97 -19.64
C VAL A 31 -14.17 44.30 -19.10
N SER A 32 -12.95 44.36 -18.57
CA SER A 32 -12.03 45.47 -18.80
C SER A 32 -10.59 45.14 -18.35
N HIS A 33 -9.66 45.48 -19.26
CA HIS A 33 -8.23 45.75 -19.09
C HIS A 33 -7.31 44.57 -18.70
N ALA A 34 -6.54 44.19 -19.71
CA ALA A 34 -5.40 43.32 -19.60
C ALA A 34 -4.33 43.90 -18.66
N THR A 35 -4.35 43.49 -17.41
CA THR A 35 -3.23 43.58 -16.52
C THR A 35 -2.40 42.31 -16.65
N ARG A 36 -1.10 42.50 -16.91
CA ARG A 36 -0.08 41.42 -16.94
C ARG A 36 -0.24 40.60 -15.65
N PRO A 37 -0.42 39.26 -15.75
CA PRO A 37 -0.58 38.47 -14.56
C PRO A 37 0.67 38.60 -13.70
N ALA A 38 0.46 38.89 -12.40
CA ALA A 38 1.52 38.83 -11.40
C ALA A 38 2.20 37.46 -11.42
N PRO A 39 3.52 37.37 -11.13
CA PRO A 39 4.18 36.08 -11.06
C PRO A 39 3.42 35.20 -10.07
N ARG A 40 2.86 34.06 -10.53
CA ARG A 40 2.26 33.05 -9.67
C ARG A 40 3.32 32.68 -8.64
N THR A 41 3.05 32.88 -7.36
CA THR A 41 3.82 32.24 -6.29
C THR A 41 3.92 30.76 -6.68
N ALA A 42 5.15 30.25 -6.78
CA ALA A 42 5.39 28.89 -7.24
C ALA A 42 4.67 27.93 -6.27
N THR A 43 3.56 27.34 -6.73
CA THR A 43 2.84 26.29 -6.01
C THR A 43 3.81 25.12 -5.87
N SER A 44 3.98 24.59 -4.68
CA SER A 44 4.91 23.48 -4.45
C SER A 44 4.52 22.26 -5.30
N ASP A 45 5.48 21.45 -5.71
CA ASP A 45 5.18 20.21 -6.45
C ASP A 45 4.29 19.28 -5.63
N ARG A 46 4.31 19.38 -4.28
CA ARG A 46 3.41 18.62 -3.40
C ARG A 46 1.93 18.90 -3.69
N GLU A 47 1.54 20.18 -3.81
CA GLU A 47 0.15 20.56 -4.09
C GLU A 47 -0.31 20.21 -5.51
N ARG A 48 0.65 20.00 -6.41
CA ARG A 48 0.43 19.66 -7.83
C ARG A 48 0.56 18.17 -8.12
N THR A 49 0.92 17.35 -7.11
CA THR A 49 1.14 15.90 -7.24
C THR A 49 0.02 15.12 -6.59
N LEU A 50 -0.66 14.27 -7.37
CA LEU A 50 -1.52 13.22 -6.87
C LEU A 50 -0.66 12.01 -6.54
N VAL A 51 -0.57 11.64 -5.27
CA VAL A 51 0.09 10.42 -4.82
C VAL A 51 -0.94 9.29 -4.79
N VAL A 52 -0.60 8.14 -5.37
CA VAL A 52 -1.49 6.98 -5.48
C VAL A 52 -0.77 5.74 -4.95
N VAL A 53 -1.49 4.92 -4.20
CA VAL A 53 -1.07 3.55 -3.84
C VAL A 53 -2.18 2.57 -4.17
N ASP A 54 -1.93 1.28 -4.15
CA ASP A 54 -3.00 0.28 -4.17
C ASP A 54 -3.38 -0.18 -2.75
N ALA A 55 -4.54 -0.83 -2.62
CA ALA A 55 -5.10 -1.21 -1.32
C ALA A 55 -4.26 -2.24 -0.53
N ALA A 56 -3.21 -2.82 -1.12
CA ALA A 56 -2.28 -3.67 -0.40
C ALA A 56 -1.20 -2.88 0.39
N CYS A 57 -1.22 -1.55 0.33
CA CYS A 57 -0.32 -0.68 1.08
C CYS A 57 -0.82 -0.52 2.51
N ASP A 58 -0.16 -1.16 3.48
CA ASP A 58 -0.58 -1.16 4.88
C ASP A 58 -0.15 0.14 5.60
N MET A 59 -0.85 1.25 5.30
CA MET A 59 -0.70 2.56 5.94
C MET A 59 -2.05 2.94 6.58
N PRO A 60 -2.10 3.55 7.79
CA PRO A 60 -3.37 3.92 8.41
C PRO A 60 -4.24 4.80 7.50
N SER A 61 -5.55 4.55 7.47
CA SER A 61 -6.50 5.32 6.65
C SER A 61 -6.48 6.80 6.98
N GLU A 62 -6.32 7.15 8.26
CA GLU A 62 -6.18 8.53 8.73
C GLU A 62 -4.93 9.18 8.12
N TRP A 63 -3.77 8.50 8.19
CA TRP A 63 -2.52 8.99 7.59
C TRP A 63 -2.64 9.21 6.08
N LEU A 64 -3.28 8.26 5.37
CA LEU A 64 -3.53 8.38 3.93
C LEU A 64 -4.39 9.61 3.61
N SER A 65 -5.44 9.84 4.39
CA SER A 65 -6.35 10.99 4.24
C SER A 65 -5.65 12.32 4.53
N GLU A 66 -4.92 12.42 5.64
CA GLU A 66 -4.17 13.63 6.04
C GLU A 66 -3.12 14.03 5.00
N ASN A 67 -2.53 13.03 4.35
CA ASN A 67 -1.52 13.24 3.30
C ASN A 67 -2.11 13.27 1.87
N ASN A 68 -3.44 13.33 1.71
CA ASN A 68 -4.10 13.35 0.40
C ASN A 68 -3.58 12.26 -0.56
N VAL A 69 -3.45 11.03 -0.05
CA VAL A 69 -3.05 9.85 -0.83
C VAL A 69 -4.31 9.14 -1.32
N VAL A 70 -4.35 8.81 -2.59
CA VAL A 70 -5.45 8.06 -3.22
C VAL A 70 -5.13 6.57 -3.21
N VAL A 71 -6.08 5.77 -2.75
CA VAL A 71 -5.95 4.30 -2.74
C VAL A 71 -6.68 3.70 -3.93
N LEU A 72 -5.94 3.08 -4.85
CA LEU A 72 -6.48 2.30 -5.96
C LEU A 72 -7.05 0.99 -5.39
N PRO A 73 -8.36 0.73 -5.53
CA PRO A 73 -8.99 -0.43 -4.91
C PRO A 73 -8.59 -1.74 -5.57
N ILE A 74 -8.68 -2.82 -4.81
CA ILE A 74 -8.47 -4.20 -5.28
C ILE A 74 -9.79 -4.95 -5.17
N LYS A 75 -10.18 -5.68 -6.22
CA LYS A 75 -11.38 -6.52 -6.19
C LYS A 75 -11.13 -7.74 -5.31
N LEU A 76 -12.08 -8.03 -4.45
CA LEU A 76 -12.12 -9.20 -3.58
C LEU A 76 -13.25 -10.11 -4.03
N SER A 77 -12.99 -11.40 -4.12
CA SER A 77 -14.01 -12.44 -4.24
C SER A 77 -13.89 -13.34 -3.02
N ILE A 78 -14.94 -13.40 -2.22
CA ILE A 78 -15.01 -14.21 -0.98
C ILE A 78 -16.29 -15.04 -1.08
N ASP A 79 -16.16 -16.34 -1.33
CA ASP A 79 -17.25 -17.24 -1.67
C ASP A 79 -18.11 -16.66 -2.83
N ASP A 80 -19.39 -16.34 -2.58
CA ASP A 80 -20.30 -15.73 -3.56
C ASP A 80 -20.29 -14.20 -3.55
N TRP A 81 -19.44 -13.56 -2.73
CA TRP A 81 -19.40 -12.11 -2.58
C TRP A 81 -18.30 -11.48 -3.42
N GLU A 82 -18.64 -10.38 -4.10
CA GLU A 82 -17.69 -9.52 -4.78
C GLU A 82 -17.66 -8.15 -4.10
N LEU A 83 -16.49 -7.73 -3.67
CA LEU A 83 -16.25 -6.51 -2.89
C LEU A 83 -15.04 -5.77 -3.46
N TYR A 84 -14.76 -4.59 -2.88
CA TYR A 84 -13.52 -3.86 -3.12
C TYR A 84 -12.82 -3.62 -1.80
N ASP A 85 -11.54 -3.99 -1.74
CA ASP A 85 -10.63 -3.48 -0.71
C ASP A 85 -10.30 -2.03 -1.06
N THR A 86 -10.76 -1.11 -0.25
CA THR A 86 -10.46 0.32 -0.33
C THR A 86 -9.53 0.77 0.78
N HIS A 87 -8.92 -0.18 1.46
CA HIS A 87 -8.10 0.02 2.65
C HIS A 87 -8.87 0.70 3.80
N ASN A 88 -10.10 0.27 4.04
CA ASN A 88 -10.92 0.70 5.16
C ASN A 88 -10.61 -0.16 6.38
N GLU A 89 -10.11 0.45 7.47
CA GLU A 89 -9.72 -0.29 8.68
C GLU A 89 -10.89 -0.97 9.38
N PHE A 90 -12.08 -0.36 9.37
CA PHE A 90 -13.27 -0.97 9.95
C PHE A 90 -13.66 -2.25 9.21
N ASP A 91 -13.68 -2.21 7.88
CA ASP A 91 -13.97 -3.38 7.05
C ASP A 91 -12.92 -4.49 7.24
N ALA A 92 -11.64 -4.11 7.34
CA ALA A 92 -10.55 -5.03 7.61
C ALA A 92 -10.69 -5.70 8.99
N MET A 93 -10.99 -4.93 10.04
CA MET A 93 -11.22 -5.47 11.38
C MET A 93 -12.42 -6.43 11.44
N GLU A 94 -13.52 -6.09 10.76
CA GLU A 94 -14.69 -6.98 10.66
C GLU A 94 -14.36 -8.27 9.89
N PHE A 95 -13.57 -8.15 8.81
CA PHE A 95 -13.08 -9.29 8.05
C PHE A 95 -12.27 -10.25 8.92
N PHE A 96 -11.33 -9.73 9.73
CA PHE A 96 -10.50 -10.54 10.61
C PHE A 96 -11.32 -11.13 11.77
N ARG A 97 -12.18 -10.33 12.39
CA ARG A 97 -13.03 -10.79 13.50
C ARG A 97 -13.97 -11.93 13.10
N LYS A 98 -14.49 -11.90 11.87
CA LYS A 98 -15.38 -12.94 11.33
C LYS A 98 -14.64 -14.10 10.66
N ASP A 99 -13.31 -14.02 10.54
CA ASP A 99 -12.47 -14.99 9.83
C ASP A 99 -13.02 -15.35 8.44
N LEU A 100 -13.37 -14.31 7.65
CA LEU A 100 -14.03 -14.48 6.35
C LEU A 100 -13.16 -15.17 5.30
N SER A 101 -11.86 -15.33 5.56
CA SER A 101 -10.93 -16.12 4.74
C SER A 101 -10.58 -17.47 5.34
N ALA A 102 -11.37 -17.98 6.30
CA ALA A 102 -11.15 -19.27 6.95
C ALA A 102 -10.85 -20.39 5.95
N ARG A 103 -10.21 -21.46 6.42
CA ARG A 103 -9.69 -22.55 5.56
C ARG A 103 -10.73 -23.17 4.61
N GLY A 104 -12.01 -23.03 4.87
CA GLY A 104 -13.10 -23.56 4.03
C GLY A 104 -13.61 -22.58 2.98
N SER A 105 -13.25 -21.30 3.07
CA SER A 105 -13.74 -20.27 2.15
C SER A 105 -12.88 -20.18 0.87
N SER A 106 -13.51 -19.76 -0.21
CA SER A 106 -12.81 -19.39 -1.44
C SER A 106 -12.60 -17.88 -1.44
N ALA A 107 -11.41 -17.43 -1.03
CA ALA A 107 -11.06 -16.01 -1.03
C ALA A 107 -9.94 -15.74 -2.04
N SER A 108 -10.12 -14.71 -2.88
CA SER A 108 -9.13 -14.30 -3.88
C SER A 108 -9.14 -12.79 -4.10
N THR A 109 -8.04 -12.29 -4.66
CA THR A 109 -7.86 -10.86 -4.97
C THR A 109 -7.56 -10.69 -6.45
N THR A 110 -8.18 -9.70 -7.09
CA THR A 110 -7.99 -9.39 -8.52
C THR A 110 -7.74 -7.89 -8.68
N PRO A 111 -6.64 -7.48 -9.34
CA PRO A 111 -6.38 -6.06 -9.60
C PRO A 111 -7.42 -5.48 -10.57
N LEU A 112 -7.65 -4.17 -10.49
CA LEU A 112 -8.35 -3.43 -11.54
C LEU A 112 -7.60 -3.57 -12.87
N GLY A 113 -8.34 -3.66 -13.98
CA GLY A 113 -7.77 -3.62 -15.32
C GLY A 113 -7.23 -2.22 -15.67
N PRO A 114 -6.47 -2.08 -16.79
CA PRO A 114 -5.88 -0.79 -17.17
C PRO A 114 -6.91 0.32 -17.38
N VAL A 115 -8.05 0.00 -17.96
CA VAL A 115 -9.14 0.98 -18.22
C VAL A 115 -9.78 1.42 -16.91
N GLU A 116 -10.11 0.46 -16.03
CA GLU A 116 -10.72 0.74 -14.73
C GLU A 116 -9.76 1.57 -13.85
N SER A 117 -8.46 1.22 -13.83
CA SER A 117 -7.43 1.97 -13.10
C SER A 117 -7.30 3.40 -13.62
N ARG A 118 -7.29 3.59 -14.96
CA ARG A 118 -7.26 4.91 -15.58
C ARG A 118 -8.46 5.75 -15.17
N ASP A 119 -9.67 5.20 -15.30
CA ASP A 119 -10.91 5.94 -15.05
C ASP A 119 -11.04 6.30 -13.57
N PHE A 120 -10.60 5.40 -12.68
CA PHE A 120 -10.53 5.66 -11.26
C PHE A 120 -9.60 6.83 -10.95
N ILE A 121 -8.33 6.78 -11.41
CA ILE A 121 -7.34 7.84 -11.15
C ILE A 121 -7.78 9.15 -11.79
N GLN A 122 -8.34 9.11 -13.01
CA GLN A 122 -8.84 10.29 -13.71
C GLN A 122 -9.91 11.03 -12.90
N SER A 123 -10.73 10.34 -12.10
CA SER A 123 -11.77 10.96 -11.27
C SER A 123 -11.22 11.87 -10.17
N TYR A 124 -9.96 11.74 -9.81
CA TYR A 124 -9.26 12.59 -8.83
C TYR A 124 -8.46 13.74 -9.47
N LEU A 125 -8.35 13.77 -10.80
CA LEU A 125 -7.61 14.83 -11.48
C LEU A 125 -8.44 16.10 -11.61
N ASN A 126 -7.79 17.22 -11.37
CA ASN A 126 -8.33 18.55 -11.57
C ASN A 126 -7.27 19.46 -12.25
N GLU A 127 -7.59 20.70 -12.52
CA GLU A 127 -6.70 21.65 -13.20
C GLU A 127 -5.39 21.96 -12.47
N LYS A 128 -5.34 21.71 -11.15
CA LYS A 128 -4.15 21.97 -10.32
C LYS A 128 -3.15 20.83 -10.37
N ILE A 129 -3.57 19.61 -10.69
CA ILE A 129 -2.70 18.42 -10.68
C ILE A 129 -1.90 18.36 -11.98
N ASP A 130 -0.60 18.47 -11.88
CA ASP A 130 0.33 18.33 -12.98
C ASP A 130 1.06 16.98 -12.99
N TYR A 131 1.09 16.31 -11.85
CA TYR A 131 1.85 15.08 -11.65
C TYR A 131 1.00 13.99 -11.01
N VAL A 132 1.23 12.73 -11.41
CA VAL A 132 0.76 11.56 -10.67
C VAL A 132 1.95 10.67 -10.37
N LEU A 133 2.16 10.35 -9.09
CA LEU A 133 3.18 9.43 -8.65
C LEU A 133 2.49 8.26 -7.94
N GLN A 134 2.60 7.07 -8.50
CA GLN A 134 2.01 5.86 -7.94
C GLN A 134 3.10 4.90 -7.47
N VAL A 135 2.98 4.42 -6.23
CA VAL A 135 3.79 3.31 -5.70
C VAL A 135 2.91 2.08 -5.63
N THR A 136 3.30 0.97 -6.26
CA THR A 136 2.50 -0.25 -6.34
C THR A 136 3.12 -1.39 -5.56
N ILE A 137 2.30 -2.38 -5.19
CA ILE A 137 2.81 -3.68 -4.75
C ILE A 137 3.69 -4.30 -5.85
N SER A 138 4.65 -5.15 -5.45
CA SER A 138 5.59 -5.82 -6.35
C SER A 138 4.91 -6.42 -7.60
N ALA A 139 5.49 -6.12 -8.77
CA ALA A 139 5.09 -6.67 -10.07
C ALA A 139 5.16 -8.21 -10.10
N GLY A 140 6.05 -8.81 -9.32
CA GLY A 140 6.15 -10.26 -9.17
C GLY A 140 4.98 -10.87 -8.38
N ARG A 141 4.18 -10.05 -7.69
CA ARG A 141 3.05 -10.48 -6.86
C ARG A 141 1.69 -10.19 -7.47
N SER A 142 1.58 -9.09 -8.22
CA SER A 142 0.31 -8.64 -8.81
C SER A 142 0.52 -8.00 -10.18
N ARG A 143 -0.52 -8.01 -10.99
CA ARG A 143 -0.54 -7.27 -12.26
C ARG A 143 -0.82 -5.76 -12.08
N ILE A 144 -0.96 -5.27 -10.85
CA ILE A 144 -1.27 -3.85 -10.57
C ILE A 144 -0.24 -2.94 -11.25
N TYR A 145 1.06 -3.20 -11.09
CA TYR A 145 2.12 -2.41 -11.71
C TYR A 145 1.94 -2.29 -13.23
N MET A 146 1.79 -3.42 -13.94
CA MET A 146 1.62 -3.42 -15.40
C MET A 146 0.32 -2.75 -15.85
N ASN A 147 -0.78 -2.97 -15.11
CA ASN A 147 -2.06 -2.33 -15.40
C ASN A 147 -1.99 -0.80 -15.18
N SER A 148 -1.29 -0.38 -14.13
CA SER A 148 -1.05 1.03 -13.82
C SER A 148 -0.17 1.71 -14.87
N LEU A 149 0.90 1.07 -15.34
CA LEU A 149 1.73 1.60 -16.44
C LEU A 149 0.89 1.86 -17.70
N ALA A 150 0.05 0.90 -18.08
CA ALA A 150 -0.84 1.06 -19.23
C ALA A 150 -1.88 2.17 -19.00
N ALA A 151 -2.49 2.23 -17.80
CA ALA A 151 -3.43 3.27 -17.40
C ALA A 151 -2.80 4.67 -17.47
N MET A 152 -1.62 4.84 -16.88
CA MET A 152 -0.90 6.12 -16.81
C MET A 152 -0.42 6.59 -18.19
N SER A 153 0.02 5.68 -19.06
CA SER A 153 0.39 6.01 -20.45
C SER A 153 -0.81 6.63 -21.19
N HIS A 154 -1.98 6.01 -21.14
CA HIS A 154 -3.21 6.54 -21.74
C HIS A 154 -3.64 7.86 -21.10
N LEU A 155 -3.61 7.93 -19.76
CA LEU A 155 -4.00 9.12 -19.00
C LEU A 155 -3.13 10.32 -19.39
N THR A 156 -1.82 10.13 -19.49
CA THR A 156 -0.87 11.17 -19.88
C THR A 156 -1.21 11.75 -21.25
N VAL A 157 -1.54 10.92 -22.24
CA VAL A 157 -1.88 11.36 -23.58
C VAL A 157 -3.20 12.16 -23.58
N ILE A 158 -4.24 11.60 -22.95
CA ILE A 158 -5.57 12.22 -22.93
C ILE A 158 -5.54 13.55 -22.16
N HIS A 159 -4.95 13.54 -20.96
CA HIS A 159 -4.92 14.72 -20.09
C HIS A 159 -4.08 15.86 -20.69
N ASN A 160 -2.94 15.58 -21.28
CA ASN A 160 -2.14 16.58 -22.00
C ASN A 160 -2.88 17.17 -23.23
N ARG A 161 -3.71 16.37 -23.90
CA ARG A 161 -4.53 16.86 -25.01
C ARG A 161 -5.60 17.85 -24.52
N VAL A 162 -6.30 17.51 -23.44
CA VAL A 162 -7.32 18.37 -22.81
C VAL A 162 -6.66 19.67 -22.33
N ARG A 163 -5.53 19.59 -21.60
CA ARG A 163 -4.80 20.76 -21.09
C ARG A 163 -4.39 21.72 -22.19
N ARG A 164 -3.88 21.21 -23.30
CA ARG A 164 -3.54 22.06 -24.47
C ARG A 164 -4.73 22.75 -25.06
N ALA A 165 -5.88 22.05 -25.14
CA ALA A 165 -7.12 22.62 -25.68
C ALA A 165 -7.65 23.79 -24.85
N ILE A 166 -7.43 23.81 -23.54
CA ILE A 166 -7.79 24.90 -22.62
C ILE A 166 -6.65 25.93 -22.40
N GLY A 167 -5.58 25.85 -23.20
CA GLY A 167 -4.44 26.79 -23.15
C GLY A 167 -3.42 26.53 -22.04
N ASN A 168 -3.55 25.45 -21.27
CA ASN A 168 -2.57 25.07 -20.24
C ASN A 168 -1.37 24.39 -20.93
N ARG A 169 -0.19 25.02 -20.85
CA ARG A 169 1.06 24.55 -21.48
C ARG A 169 1.95 23.74 -20.53
N SER A 170 1.63 23.65 -19.23
CA SER A 170 2.39 22.81 -18.28
C SER A 170 2.18 21.34 -18.62
N PRO A 171 3.24 20.54 -18.78
CA PRO A 171 3.09 19.12 -19.11
C PRO A 171 2.56 18.37 -17.90
N PHE A 172 1.56 17.53 -18.13
CA PHE A 172 1.13 16.51 -17.19
C PHE A 172 2.06 15.30 -17.31
N LYS A 173 2.61 14.83 -16.20
CA LYS A 173 3.54 13.70 -16.16
C LYS A 173 3.09 12.66 -15.13
N THR A 174 3.41 11.42 -15.37
CA THR A 174 3.06 10.31 -14.49
C THR A 174 4.24 9.38 -14.27
N TRP A 175 4.38 8.86 -13.06
CA TRP A 175 5.35 7.84 -12.70
C TRP A 175 4.65 6.71 -11.97
N VAL A 176 5.06 5.49 -12.25
CA VAL A 176 4.61 4.28 -11.55
C VAL A 176 5.85 3.55 -11.08
N VAL A 177 6.01 3.45 -9.79
CA VAL A 177 7.13 2.77 -9.14
C VAL A 177 6.68 1.39 -8.68
N ASP A 178 7.38 0.34 -9.12
CA ASP A 178 7.26 -0.99 -8.54
C ASP A 178 8.00 -1.00 -7.19
N SER A 179 7.29 -1.21 -6.08
CA SER A 179 7.94 -1.25 -4.77
C SER A 179 8.88 -2.45 -4.61
N GLU A 180 8.77 -3.46 -5.47
CA GLU A 180 9.47 -4.76 -5.35
C GLU A 180 9.21 -5.47 -4.01
N THR A 181 8.21 -5.01 -3.26
CA THR A 181 7.78 -5.54 -1.97
C THR A 181 6.26 -5.45 -1.84
N GLY A 182 5.70 -5.39 -0.64
CA GLY A 182 4.27 -5.21 -0.42
C GLY A 182 3.96 -4.87 1.04
N PHE A 183 2.69 -4.62 1.32
CA PHE A 183 2.21 -4.35 2.66
C PHE A 183 2.96 -3.18 3.31
N THR A 184 3.60 -3.42 4.44
CA THR A 184 4.39 -2.42 5.17
C THR A 184 5.61 -1.91 4.39
N GLY A 185 6.20 -2.70 3.49
CA GLY A 185 7.32 -2.25 2.65
C GLY A 185 6.91 -1.21 1.63
N GLN A 186 5.74 -1.38 1.03
CA GLN A 186 5.13 -0.36 0.17
C GLN A 186 4.79 0.90 0.98
N ALA A 187 4.32 0.74 2.24
CA ALA A 187 4.03 1.84 3.14
C ALA A 187 5.28 2.66 3.51
N VAL A 188 6.44 2.01 3.72
CA VAL A 188 7.73 2.69 3.96
C VAL A 188 8.11 3.59 2.76
N LEU A 189 7.98 3.08 1.54
CA LEU A 189 8.25 3.88 0.33
C LEU A 189 7.24 5.01 0.13
N LEU A 190 5.97 4.77 0.46
CA LEU A 190 4.94 5.81 0.43
C LEU A 190 5.25 6.94 1.42
N ALA A 191 5.61 6.59 2.67
CA ALA A 191 5.97 7.58 3.68
C ALA A 191 7.14 8.46 3.21
N GLU A 192 8.17 7.85 2.64
CA GLU A 192 9.32 8.57 2.08
C GLU A 192 8.95 9.44 0.87
N THR A 193 8.07 8.94 -0.02
CA THR A 193 7.53 9.71 -1.14
C THR A 193 6.86 11.00 -0.66
N VAL A 194 5.97 10.88 0.32
CA VAL A 194 5.24 12.02 0.87
C VAL A 194 6.17 12.97 1.60
N ARG A 195 7.12 12.43 2.39
CA ARG A 195 8.11 13.24 3.11
C ARG A 195 8.93 14.10 2.14
N GLN A 196 9.50 13.50 1.08
CA GLN A 196 10.30 14.25 0.10
C GLN A 196 9.49 15.32 -0.62
N LEU A 197 8.26 15.03 -1.03
CA LEU A 197 7.36 16.02 -1.61
C LEU A 197 7.04 17.17 -0.65
N ASN A 198 6.83 16.87 0.64
CA ASN A 198 6.59 17.90 1.67
C ASN A 198 7.84 18.74 1.96
N ASP A 199 9.03 18.16 1.82
CA ASP A 199 10.32 18.88 1.92
C ASP A 199 10.61 19.75 0.67
N GLY A 200 9.72 19.70 -0.34
CA GLY A 200 9.83 20.51 -1.55
C GLY A 200 10.72 19.92 -2.64
N VAL A 201 11.07 18.64 -2.54
CA VAL A 201 11.80 17.95 -3.59
C VAL A 201 10.92 17.86 -4.85
N PRO A 202 11.42 18.18 -6.06
CA PRO A 202 10.67 18.08 -7.29
C PRO A 202 10.12 16.67 -7.55
N ALA A 203 8.86 16.56 -8.00
CA ALA A 203 8.19 15.27 -8.17
C ALA A 203 8.95 14.26 -9.05
N ALA A 204 9.70 14.73 -10.07
CA ALA A 204 10.54 13.87 -10.89
C ALA A 204 11.73 13.29 -10.12
N GLU A 205 12.37 14.11 -9.28
CA GLU A 205 13.50 13.68 -8.44
C GLU A 205 13.03 12.73 -7.34
N VAL A 206 11.81 12.97 -6.78
CA VAL A 206 11.19 12.03 -5.85
C VAL A 206 10.98 10.67 -6.51
N ALA A 207 10.43 10.63 -7.73
CA ALA A 207 10.23 9.36 -8.44
C ALA A 207 11.55 8.59 -8.64
N GLU A 208 12.63 9.25 -9.05
CA GLU A 208 13.96 8.66 -9.20
C GLU A 208 14.55 8.19 -7.86
N SER A 209 14.36 9.00 -6.80
CA SER A 209 14.78 8.66 -5.44
C SER A 209 14.09 7.39 -4.95
N ILE A 210 12.76 7.28 -5.10
CA ILE A 210 12.00 6.12 -4.66
C ILE A 210 12.35 4.87 -5.47
N GLU A 211 12.58 4.99 -6.78
CA GLU A 211 13.11 3.91 -7.62
C GLU A 211 14.46 3.38 -7.11
N THR A 212 15.29 4.23 -6.54
CA THR A 212 16.58 3.84 -5.96
C THR A 212 16.40 3.24 -4.56
N LEU A 213 15.62 3.90 -3.71
CA LEU A 213 15.43 3.50 -2.31
C LEU A 213 14.69 2.17 -2.15
N ARG A 214 13.85 1.77 -3.13
CA ARG A 214 13.15 0.48 -3.06
C ARG A 214 14.08 -0.72 -2.86
N ALA A 215 15.31 -0.63 -3.40
CA ALA A 215 16.33 -1.66 -3.25
C ALA A 215 16.89 -1.77 -1.81
N THR A 216 16.57 -0.83 -0.93
CA THR A 216 16.97 -0.86 0.49
C THR A 216 15.84 -1.31 1.41
N VAL A 217 14.61 -1.48 0.89
CA VAL A 217 13.46 -1.83 1.73
C VAL A 217 13.40 -3.33 1.99
N HIS A 218 13.34 -3.69 3.26
CA HIS A 218 13.19 -5.05 3.75
C HIS A 218 11.86 -5.18 4.48
N THR A 219 11.04 -6.14 4.05
CA THR A 219 9.76 -6.47 4.68
C THR A 219 9.82 -7.86 5.28
N LEU A 220 9.53 -7.97 6.58
CA LEU A 220 9.41 -9.22 7.30
C LEU A 220 7.93 -9.52 7.54
N VAL A 221 7.48 -10.70 7.16
CA VAL A 221 6.11 -11.16 7.35
C VAL A 221 6.10 -12.42 8.21
N VAL A 222 5.28 -12.42 9.26
CA VAL A 222 5.08 -13.55 10.17
C VAL A 222 3.64 -14.02 10.05
N PRO A 223 3.34 -15.06 9.26
CA PRO A 223 2.02 -15.66 9.21
C PRO A 223 1.76 -16.49 10.47
N LYS A 224 0.55 -16.44 11.02
CA LYS A 224 0.15 -17.34 12.11
C LYS A 224 -0.13 -18.75 11.55
N ASP A 225 -0.76 -18.84 10.39
CA ASP A 225 -1.10 -20.07 9.72
C ASP A 225 -0.43 -20.18 8.34
N LEU A 226 0.37 -21.23 8.18
CA LEU A 226 1.06 -21.52 6.91
C LEU A 226 0.11 -21.94 5.77
N PHE A 227 -1.14 -22.26 6.08
CA PHE A 227 -2.13 -22.67 5.08
C PHE A 227 -2.28 -21.65 3.96
N TYR A 228 -2.33 -20.36 4.30
CA TYR A 228 -2.50 -19.28 3.32
C TYR A 228 -1.30 -19.20 2.37
N LEU A 229 -0.09 -19.25 2.89
CA LEU A 229 1.13 -19.27 2.06
C LEU A 229 1.19 -20.51 1.17
N TYR A 230 0.86 -21.67 1.72
CA TYR A 230 0.82 -22.93 0.97
C TYR A 230 -0.23 -22.89 -0.16
N LYS A 231 -1.46 -22.42 0.13
CA LYS A 231 -2.54 -22.28 -0.84
C LYS A 231 -2.10 -21.34 -1.98
N ARG A 232 -1.54 -20.18 -1.64
CA ARG A 232 -1.10 -19.18 -2.63
C ARG A 232 0.08 -19.64 -3.48
N ALA A 233 1.06 -20.31 -2.89
CA ALA A 233 2.16 -20.93 -3.64
C ALA A 233 1.62 -21.88 -4.70
N ARG A 234 0.70 -22.76 -4.32
CA ARG A 234 0.09 -23.72 -5.26
C ARG A 234 -0.73 -23.06 -6.37
N GLU A 235 -1.53 -22.06 -6.06
CA GLU A 235 -2.33 -21.30 -7.04
C GLU A 235 -1.43 -20.62 -8.09
N LYS A 236 -0.22 -20.22 -7.70
CA LYS A 236 0.80 -19.65 -8.61
C LYS A 236 1.72 -20.68 -9.27
N GLY A 237 1.48 -21.99 -9.05
CA GLY A 237 2.30 -23.07 -9.60
C GLY A 237 3.63 -23.30 -8.88
N ASP A 238 3.88 -22.59 -7.76
CA ASP A 238 5.05 -22.81 -6.92
C ASP A 238 4.87 -24.07 -6.06
N ARG A 239 5.78 -25.02 -6.22
CA ARG A 239 5.81 -26.31 -5.49
C ARG A 239 6.91 -26.38 -4.44
N SER A 240 7.59 -25.27 -4.15
CA SER A 240 8.68 -25.21 -3.17
C SER A 240 8.21 -25.56 -1.76
N LEU A 241 6.96 -25.21 -1.40
CA LEU A 241 6.32 -25.59 -0.15
C LEU A 241 5.46 -26.84 -0.39
N THR A 242 5.96 -28.00 0.00
CA THR A 242 5.22 -29.27 -0.13
C THR A 242 4.19 -29.45 0.99
N TRP A 243 3.14 -30.24 0.73
CA TRP A 243 2.14 -30.59 1.75
C TRP A 243 2.76 -31.26 2.99
N LEU A 244 3.78 -32.09 2.80
CA LEU A 244 4.49 -32.76 3.90
C LEU A 244 5.25 -31.74 4.75
N SER A 245 5.98 -30.82 4.13
CA SER A 245 6.69 -29.73 4.83
C SER A 245 5.72 -28.83 5.60
N TYR A 246 4.55 -28.54 5.03
CA TYR A 246 3.48 -27.79 5.68
C TYR A 246 2.97 -28.49 6.94
N ASN A 247 2.60 -29.79 6.86
CA ASN A 247 2.07 -30.53 8.00
C ASN A 247 3.09 -30.71 9.13
N VAL A 248 4.36 -30.99 8.79
CA VAL A 248 5.44 -31.11 9.78
C VAL A 248 5.66 -29.77 10.50
N ALA A 249 5.72 -28.67 9.76
CA ALA A 249 5.89 -27.34 10.36
C ALA A 249 4.73 -26.98 11.29
N GLN A 250 3.49 -27.33 10.88
CA GLN A 250 2.30 -27.08 11.69
C GLN A 250 2.27 -27.94 12.96
N ALA A 251 2.60 -29.22 12.87
CA ALA A 251 2.65 -30.12 14.02
C ALA A 251 3.71 -29.70 15.07
N LEU A 252 4.82 -29.10 14.62
CA LEU A 252 5.89 -28.62 15.46
C LEU A 252 5.72 -27.14 15.90
N ASP A 253 4.62 -26.50 15.52
CA ASP A 253 4.34 -25.07 15.71
C ASP A 253 5.46 -24.16 15.19
N ILE A 254 6.06 -24.52 14.05
CA ILE A 254 7.12 -23.74 13.41
C ILE A 254 6.47 -22.65 12.54
N LYS A 255 6.85 -21.41 12.81
CA LYS A 255 6.46 -20.21 12.07
C LYS A 255 7.67 -19.69 11.28
N PRO A 256 7.56 -19.50 9.96
CA PRO A 256 8.58 -18.81 9.21
C PRO A 256 8.51 -17.31 9.46
N ILE A 257 9.65 -16.64 9.45
CA ILE A 257 9.74 -15.23 9.12
C ILE A 257 10.07 -15.16 7.64
N VAL A 258 9.13 -14.62 6.88
CA VAL A 258 9.23 -14.49 5.42
C VAL A 258 9.77 -13.10 5.10
N HIS A 259 10.80 -13.02 4.31
CA HIS A 259 11.43 -11.79 3.85
C HIS A 259 10.99 -11.49 2.42
N ALA A 260 10.48 -10.29 2.19
CA ALA A 260 10.21 -9.76 0.87
C ALA A 260 11.11 -8.56 0.60
N HIS A 261 11.95 -8.66 -0.44
CA HIS A 261 12.95 -7.68 -0.79
C HIS A 261 13.34 -7.84 -2.27
N ALA A 262 13.51 -6.73 -3.00
CA ALA A 262 13.95 -6.71 -4.40
C ALA A 262 13.16 -7.69 -5.30
N GLY A 263 11.83 -7.77 -5.11
CA GLY A 263 10.94 -8.65 -5.85
C GLY A 263 10.96 -10.14 -5.43
N ILE A 264 11.89 -10.52 -4.56
CA ILE A 264 12.04 -11.90 -4.04
C ILE A 264 11.30 -12.03 -2.71
N THR A 265 10.68 -13.18 -2.50
CA THR A 265 10.03 -13.51 -1.22
C THR A 265 10.42 -14.91 -0.81
N GLU A 266 11.09 -15.03 0.34
CA GLU A 266 11.62 -16.29 0.84
C GLU A 266 11.58 -16.37 2.36
N PRO A 267 11.46 -17.57 2.96
CA PRO A 267 11.59 -17.75 4.39
C PRO A 267 13.06 -17.65 4.80
N ILE A 268 13.37 -16.74 5.71
CA ILE A 268 14.74 -16.51 6.20
C ILE A 268 15.00 -17.07 7.59
N LEU A 269 13.96 -17.26 8.39
CA LEU A 269 14.03 -17.86 9.72
C LEU A 269 12.88 -18.82 9.95
N LYS A 270 13.09 -19.79 10.84
CA LYS A 270 12.08 -20.73 11.34
C LYS A 270 12.07 -20.64 12.86
N VAL A 271 10.98 -20.19 13.43
CA VAL A 271 10.85 -19.94 14.87
C VAL A 271 9.72 -20.81 15.40
N ARG A 272 9.88 -21.38 16.60
CA ARG A 272 8.83 -22.16 17.24
C ARG A 272 7.94 -21.24 18.05
N GLY A 273 6.61 -21.31 17.77
CA GLY A 273 5.63 -20.45 18.42
C GLY A 273 5.40 -19.14 17.68
N HIS A 274 4.14 -18.71 17.60
CA HIS A 274 3.78 -17.48 16.87
C HIS A 274 4.28 -16.24 17.61
N GLN A 275 4.10 -16.19 18.93
CA GLN A 275 4.56 -15.05 19.75
C GLN A 275 6.07 -14.82 19.62
N GLU A 276 6.85 -15.88 19.70
CA GLU A 276 8.30 -15.81 19.56
C GLU A 276 8.73 -15.34 18.17
N ALA A 277 7.99 -15.73 17.13
CA ALA A 277 8.24 -15.26 15.77
C ALA A 277 7.92 -13.77 15.60
N LEU A 278 6.83 -13.27 16.24
CA LEU A 278 6.52 -11.85 16.31
C LEU A 278 7.65 -11.07 17.00
N ASP A 279 8.03 -11.49 18.20
CA ASP A 279 9.07 -10.85 18.98
C ASP A 279 10.40 -10.82 18.19
N ARG A 280 10.71 -11.91 17.50
CA ARG A 280 11.93 -11.98 16.68
C ARG A 280 11.92 -11.00 15.51
N ALA A 281 10.82 -10.92 14.76
CA ALA A 281 10.70 -9.98 13.64
C ALA A 281 10.77 -8.51 14.10
N ILE A 282 10.10 -8.20 15.22
CA ILE A 282 10.12 -6.86 15.84
C ILE A 282 11.52 -6.50 16.32
N ASN A 283 12.23 -7.43 16.96
CA ASN A 283 13.59 -7.21 17.45
C ASN A 283 14.59 -7.00 16.31
N ILE A 284 14.45 -7.72 15.17
CA ILE A 284 15.24 -7.46 13.97
C ILE A 284 15.06 -6.00 13.51
N ALA A 285 13.82 -5.50 13.46
CA ALA A 285 13.56 -4.10 13.11
C ALA A 285 14.22 -3.13 14.09
N ALA A 286 14.10 -3.36 15.41
CA ALA A 286 14.73 -2.53 16.44
C ALA A 286 16.27 -2.51 16.34
N GLU A 287 16.89 -3.66 16.06
CA GLU A 287 18.33 -3.76 15.83
C GLU A 287 18.77 -2.91 14.62
N HIS A 288 17.99 -2.89 13.52
CA HIS A 288 18.31 -2.09 12.33
C HIS A 288 18.09 -0.60 12.59
N VAL A 289 17.04 -0.20 13.31
CA VAL A 289 16.88 1.19 13.78
C VAL A 289 18.13 1.66 14.52
N THR A 290 18.68 0.85 15.41
CA THR A 290 19.89 1.19 16.17
C THR A 290 21.14 1.30 15.29
N ARG A 291 21.22 0.53 14.20
CA ARG A 291 22.36 0.58 13.25
C ARG A 291 22.29 1.75 12.28
N GLY A 292 21.11 2.35 12.12
CA GLY A 292 20.81 3.39 11.15
C GLY A 292 20.01 2.86 9.95
N LEU A 293 19.01 3.64 9.55
CA LEU A 293 18.13 3.33 8.44
C LEU A 293 18.38 4.27 7.26
N THR A 294 18.16 3.80 6.04
CA THR A 294 18.18 4.59 4.80
C THR A 294 16.90 5.43 4.66
N ILE A 295 15.79 4.98 5.26
CA ILE A 295 14.50 5.66 5.28
C ILE A 295 14.08 5.86 6.75
N ARG A 296 13.65 7.07 7.12
CA ARG A 296 13.35 7.44 8.52
C ARG A 296 11.97 6.98 9.01
N THR A 297 11.44 5.90 8.44
CA THR A 297 10.14 5.36 8.82
C THR A 297 10.23 3.84 8.93
N VAL A 298 9.65 3.31 10.00
CA VAL A 298 9.36 1.88 10.19
C VAL A 298 7.86 1.72 10.13
N CYS A 299 7.35 0.85 9.27
CA CYS A 299 5.94 0.51 9.19
C CYS A 299 5.71 -0.91 9.72
N ALA A 300 4.67 -1.08 10.53
CA ALA A 300 4.20 -2.37 11.00
C ALA A 300 2.70 -2.50 10.73
N SER A 301 2.22 -3.71 10.43
CA SER A 301 0.79 -4.00 10.30
C SER A 301 0.43 -5.35 10.89
N TYR A 302 -0.83 -5.49 11.28
CA TYR A 302 -1.34 -6.71 11.88
C TYR A 302 -2.74 -7.05 11.37
N ALA A 303 -2.96 -8.32 11.04
CA ALA A 303 -4.25 -8.85 10.57
C ALA A 303 -5.14 -9.26 11.75
N GLY A 304 -5.34 -8.38 12.71
CA GLY A 304 -6.09 -8.62 13.94
C GLY A 304 -6.20 -7.36 14.79
N ASN A 305 -6.46 -7.53 16.09
CA ASN A 305 -6.56 -6.40 17.01
C ASN A 305 -5.18 -5.78 17.28
N LEU A 306 -4.98 -4.51 16.93
CA LEU A 306 -3.71 -3.82 17.12
C LEU A 306 -3.24 -3.74 18.57
N GLU A 307 -4.12 -3.86 19.55
CA GLU A 307 -3.74 -3.90 20.97
C GLU A 307 -2.91 -5.14 21.30
N ASP A 308 -3.10 -6.26 20.58
CA ASP A 308 -2.29 -7.45 20.75
C ASP A 308 -0.82 -7.18 20.43
N ILE A 309 -0.54 -6.31 19.45
CA ILE A 309 0.82 -5.87 19.10
C ILE A 309 1.31 -4.76 20.04
N ARG A 310 0.49 -3.75 20.34
CA ARG A 310 0.87 -2.61 21.19
C ARG A 310 1.31 -3.03 22.59
N THR A 311 0.74 -4.11 23.13
CA THR A 311 1.03 -4.65 24.46
C THR A 311 2.27 -5.51 24.53
N LEU A 312 2.86 -5.93 23.37
CA LEU A 312 4.10 -6.71 23.34
C LEU A 312 5.27 -5.91 23.91
N ALA A 313 6.09 -6.56 24.73
CA ALA A 313 7.30 -5.94 25.28
C ALA A 313 8.29 -5.57 24.17
N SER A 314 8.45 -6.43 23.15
CA SER A 314 9.27 -6.20 21.97
C SER A 314 8.82 -4.98 21.16
N PHE A 315 7.49 -4.79 20.97
CA PHE A 315 6.97 -3.65 20.23
C PHE A 315 7.11 -2.33 21.00
N ARG A 316 6.94 -2.36 22.32
CA ARG A 316 7.24 -1.19 23.16
C ARG A 316 8.72 -0.80 23.07
N ALA A 317 9.62 -1.79 23.13
CA ALA A 317 11.06 -1.56 22.98
C ALA A 317 11.41 -1.01 21.58
N LEU A 318 10.78 -1.50 20.50
CA LEU A 318 10.92 -0.94 19.15
C LEU A 318 10.47 0.52 19.12
N ARG A 319 9.32 0.86 19.73
CA ARG A 319 8.81 2.24 19.81
C ARG A 319 9.78 3.16 20.49
N GLU A 320 10.29 2.77 21.67
CA GLU A 320 11.29 3.54 22.41
C GLU A 320 12.59 3.72 21.61
N THR A 321 12.99 2.67 20.87
CA THR A 321 14.19 2.73 20.02
C THR A 321 13.97 3.69 18.86
N CYS A 322 12.83 3.62 18.18
CA CYS A 322 12.46 4.57 17.12
C CYS A 322 12.45 6.02 17.63
N GLN A 323 11.87 6.28 18.81
CA GLN A 323 11.86 7.61 19.41
C GLN A 323 13.28 8.14 19.69
N ARG A 324 14.16 7.31 20.26
CA ARG A 324 15.55 7.69 20.54
C ARG A 324 16.36 8.02 19.28
N HIS A 325 16.04 7.36 18.16
CA HIS A 325 16.73 7.54 16.88
C HIS A 325 16.00 8.51 15.91
N HIS A 326 14.93 9.18 16.36
CA HIS A 326 14.12 10.07 15.55
C HIS A 326 13.56 9.39 14.27
N ILE A 327 13.16 8.13 14.41
CA ILE A 327 12.50 7.33 13.39
C ILE A 327 11.00 7.33 13.65
N GLU A 328 10.21 7.58 12.60
CA GLU A 328 8.76 7.44 12.66
C GLU A 328 8.38 5.95 12.73
N LEU A 329 7.53 5.58 13.69
CA LEU A 329 6.95 4.23 13.77
C LEU A 329 5.46 4.29 13.50
N VAL A 330 5.04 3.68 12.41
CA VAL A 330 3.63 3.56 12.01
C VAL A 330 3.14 2.14 12.29
N LEU A 331 1.98 2.00 12.93
CA LEU A 331 1.29 0.73 13.13
C LEU A 331 -0.11 0.83 12.51
N SER A 332 -0.43 -0.05 11.57
CA SER A 332 -1.72 -0.08 10.88
C SER A 332 -2.43 -1.44 10.99
N THR A 333 -3.72 -1.44 10.78
CA THR A 333 -4.45 -2.68 10.46
C THR A 333 -3.99 -3.15 9.08
N MET A 334 -3.67 -4.45 8.96
CA MET A 334 -3.36 -5.03 7.65
C MET A 334 -4.59 -4.95 6.74
N SER A 335 -4.39 -4.69 5.46
CA SER A 335 -5.46 -4.67 4.45
C SER A 335 -6.18 -6.01 4.35
N VAL A 336 -7.45 -6.01 3.90
CA VAL A 336 -8.16 -7.27 3.60
C VAL A 336 -7.40 -8.08 2.54
N THR A 337 -6.82 -7.39 1.55
CA THR A 337 -5.94 -7.98 0.54
C THR A 337 -4.75 -8.70 1.20
N GLY A 338 -4.12 -8.09 2.18
CA GLY A 338 -3.06 -8.72 2.98
C GLY A 338 -3.57 -9.96 3.70
N GLY A 339 -4.65 -9.83 4.45
CA GLY A 339 -5.25 -10.92 5.22
C GLY A 339 -5.64 -12.15 4.37
N ILE A 340 -6.21 -11.94 3.18
CA ILE A 340 -6.51 -13.03 2.23
C ILE A 340 -5.24 -13.76 1.80
N ASN A 341 -4.10 -13.08 1.71
CA ASN A 341 -2.85 -13.66 1.20
C ASN A 341 -1.98 -14.30 2.30
N VAL A 342 -1.97 -13.75 3.51
CA VAL A 342 -1.07 -14.21 4.60
C VAL A 342 -1.82 -14.73 5.84
N GLY A 343 -3.14 -14.54 5.88
CA GLY A 343 -4.04 -15.05 6.93
C GLY A 343 -4.28 -14.09 8.09
N VAL A 344 -5.31 -14.43 8.87
CA VAL A 344 -5.63 -13.74 10.14
C VAL A 344 -4.48 -13.89 11.12
N ASP A 345 -4.28 -12.88 11.97
CA ASP A 345 -3.19 -12.75 12.93
C ASP A 345 -1.78 -12.75 12.30
N ALA A 346 -1.67 -12.55 10.99
CA ALA A 346 -0.37 -12.30 10.38
C ALA A 346 0.14 -10.91 10.75
N PHE A 347 1.45 -10.80 10.92
CA PHE A 347 2.16 -9.56 11.22
C PHE A 347 3.12 -9.23 10.09
N SER A 348 3.28 -7.96 9.79
CA SER A 348 4.28 -7.46 8.85
C SER A 348 5.02 -6.27 9.48
N VAL A 349 6.34 -6.19 9.27
CA VAL A 349 7.15 -5.02 9.63
C VAL A 349 8.18 -4.76 8.54
N ALA A 350 8.36 -3.48 8.19
CA ALA A 350 9.31 -3.07 7.15
C ALA A 350 10.10 -1.83 7.55
N PHE A 351 11.30 -1.76 7.01
CA PHE A 351 12.26 -0.67 7.19
C PHE A 351 13.24 -0.61 6.01
N GLY A 352 13.90 0.54 5.83
CA GLY A 352 14.94 0.70 4.82
C GLY A 352 16.35 0.56 5.42
N CYS A 353 17.18 -0.35 4.89
CA CYS A 353 18.59 -0.45 5.24
C CYS A 353 19.39 -1.05 4.08
N ASP A 354 20.70 -0.80 4.01
CA ASP A 354 21.54 -1.30 2.91
C ASP A 354 21.70 -2.82 2.93
N GLN A 355 21.72 -3.43 4.12
CA GLN A 355 21.89 -4.87 4.28
C GLN A 355 21.07 -5.38 5.48
N LEU A 356 20.26 -6.41 5.25
CA LEU A 356 19.58 -7.12 6.33
C LEU A 356 20.57 -8.02 7.06
N ILE A 357 20.82 -7.74 8.34
CA ILE A 357 21.68 -8.54 9.22
C ILE A 357 20.80 -9.26 10.24
N ILE A 358 20.88 -10.59 10.26
CA ILE A 358 20.14 -11.44 11.18
C ILE A 358 21.18 -12.15 12.07
N LYS A 359 21.11 -11.91 13.38
CA LYS A 359 21.98 -12.59 14.37
C LYS A 359 21.26 -13.79 14.97
#